data_bcfe3495bd35363751b1f03c8274df77
#
_entry.id   bcfe3495bd35363751b1f03c8274df77
#
_cell.length_a   1.000
_cell.length_b   1.000
_cell.length_c   1.000
_cell.angle_alpha   90.00
_cell.angle_beta   90.00
_cell.angle_gamma   90.00
#
_symmetry.space_group_name_H-M   'P 1'
#
loop_
_entity.id
_entity.type
_entity.pdbx_description
1 polymer ?
#
loop_
_entity_poly.entity_id
_entity_poly.type
_entity_poly.pdbx_seq_one_letter_code
_entity_poly.pdbx_strand_id
1 'polypeptide(L)'
;MRSDKTKITKLLKTAKGQIDGLLKMVEDDRYCIDISNQLLATEAILRKVNKEIIHDHLGCCVEDAFTTDEQRKKIAEIMTIVDKLSK
;
A
#
# COMPACT_ATOMS: atom_id res chain seq x y z
N MET A 1 -8.54 -12.65 1.80
CA MET A 1 -8.12 -11.37 1.22
C MET A 1 -8.87 -11.09 -0.06
N ARG A 2 -9.38 -9.90 -0.24
CA ARG A 2 -10.24 -9.51 -1.38
C ARG A 2 -9.47 -8.99 -2.58
N SER A 3 -8.20 -8.65 -2.41
CA SER A 3 -7.37 -8.13 -3.48
C SER A 3 -6.84 -9.22 -4.40
N ASP A 4 -6.34 -8.83 -5.57
CA ASP A 4 -5.62 -9.72 -6.47
C ASP A 4 -4.35 -10.22 -5.79
N LYS A 5 -4.36 -11.46 -5.39
CA LYS A 5 -3.26 -12.11 -4.67
C LYS A 5 -1.96 -12.09 -5.46
N THR A 6 -2.03 -12.29 -6.77
CA THR A 6 -0.85 -12.29 -7.64
C THR A 6 -0.20 -10.91 -7.69
N LYS A 7 -1.00 -9.86 -7.83
CA LYS A 7 -0.53 -8.49 -7.86
C LYS A 7 0.10 -8.07 -6.53
N ILE A 8 -0.57 -8.37 -5.42
CA ILE A 8 -0.07 -8.05 -4.08
C ILE A 8 1.24 -8.78 -3.80
N THR A 9 1.31 -10.07 -4.13
CA THR A 9 2.53 -10.87 -3.97
C THR A 9 3.69 -10.28 -4.76
N LYS A 10 3.44 -9.85 -5.98
CA LYS A 10 4.46 -9.25 -6.86
C LYS A 10 5.01 -7.94 -6.27
N LEU A 11 4.13 -7.08 -5.78
CA LEU A 11 4.52 -5.82 -5.13
C LEU A 11 5.33 -6.07 -3.86
N LEU A 12 4.91 -7.03 -3.03
CA LEU A 12 5.63 -7.37 -1.81
C LEU A 12 7.00 -7.98 -2.09
N LYS A 13 7.12 -8.80 -3.13
CA LYS A 13 8.42 -9.35 -3.56
C LYS A 13 9.36 -8.23 -4.03
N THR A 14 8.83 -7.24 -4.72
CA THR A 14 9.62 -6.06 -5.12
C THR A 14 10.12 -5.32 -3.89
N ALA A 15 9.25 -5.08 -2.91
CA ALA A 15 9.64 -4.44 -1.65
C ALA A 15 10.70 -5.27 -0.89
N LYS A 16 10.55 -6.58 -0.87
CA LYS A 16 11.52 -7.48 -0.24
C LYS A 16 12.90 -7.33 -0.89
N GLY A 17 12.96 -7.32 -2.23
CA GLY A 17 14.22 -7.11 -2.94
C GLY A 17 14.86 -5.77 -2.63
N GLN A 18 14.05 -4.71 -2.50
CA GLN A 18 14.54 -3.39 -2.12
C GLN A 18 15.08 -3.37 -0.68
N ILE A 19 14.43 -4.09 0.23
CA ILE A 19 14.92 -4.22 1.62
C ILE A 19 16.25 -4.97 1.65
N ASP A 20 16.39 -6.03 0.88
CA ASP A 20 17.66 -6.74 0.75
C ASP A 20 18.77 -5.81 0.24
N GLY A 21 18.45 -4.97 -0.75
CA GLY A 21 19.37 -3.95 -1.25
C GLY A 21 19.74 -2.90 -0.20
N LEU A 22 18.78 -2.49 0.62
CA LEU A 22 19.02 -1.56 1.73
C LEU A 22 19.98 -2.16 2.77
N LEU A 23 19.80 -3.43 3.11
CA LEU A 23 20.69 -4.12 4.04
C LEU A 23 22.12 -4.12 3.52
N LYS A 24 22.31 -4.34 2.23
CA LYS A 24 23.62 -4.30 1.61
C LYS A 24 24.21 -2.88 1.61
N MET A 25 23.39 -1.87 1.36
CA MET A 25 23.84 -0.48 1.41
C MET A 25 24.34 -0.11 2.79
N VAL A 26 23.67 -0.59 3.85
CA VAL A 26 24.09 -0.38 5.23
C VAL A 26 25.41 -1.10 5.51
N GLU A 27 25.56 -2.34 5.07
CA GLU A 27 26.79 -3.11 5.22
C GLU A 27 27.99 -2.43 4.53
N ASP A 28 27.74 -1.85 3.37
CA ASP A 28 28.76 -1.18 2.55
C ASP A 28 29.00 0.28 2.98
N ASP A 29 28.38 0.72 4.06
CA ASP A 29 28.48 2.11 4.55
C ASP A 29 28.19 3.15 3.47
N ARG A 30 27.14 2.92 2.67
CA ARG A 30 26.72 3.84 1.62
C ARG A 30 26.30 5.18 2.22
N TYR A 31 26.32 6.22 1.39
CA TYR A 31 25.92 7.56 1.80
C TYR A 31 24.50 7.59 2.37
N CYS A 32 24.32 8.24 3.53
CA CYS A 32 23.06 8.27 4.27
C CYS A 32 21.87 8.73 3.43
N ILE A 33 22.09 9.74 2.59
CA ILE A 33 21.01 10.28 1.75
C ILE A 33 20.56 9.28 0.69
N ASP A 34 21.48 8.49 0.13
CA ASP A 34 21.13 7.44 -0.82
C ASP A 34 20.28 6.36 -0.17
N ILE A 35 20.64 5.96 1.06
CA ILE A 35 19.86 4.99 1.85
C ILE A 35 18.48 5.55 2.14
N SER A 36 18.40 6.80 2.56
CA SER A 36 17.13 7.48 2.86
C SER A 36 16.20 7.54 1.64
N ASN A 37 16.76 7.90 0.49
CA ASN A 37 15.97 7.94 -0.75
C ASN A 37 15.44 6.56 -1.14
N GLN A 38 16.25 5.52 -0.96
CA GLN A 38 15.81 4.15 -1.23
C GLN A 38 14.74 3.70 -0.24
N LEU A 39 14.83 4.11 1.02
CA LEU A 39 13.78 3.84 2.02
C LEU A 39 12.46 4.48 1.61
N LEU A 40 12.48 5.71 1.12
CA LEU A 40 11.27 6.38 0.66
C LEU A 40 10.61 5.63 -0.50
N ALA A 41 11.41 5.09 -1.42
CA ALA A 41 10.90 4.28 -2.53
C ALA A 41 10.24 3.00 -2.03
N THR A 42 10.83 2.33 -1.05
CA THR A 42 10.28 1.11 -0.45
C THR A 42 8.99 1.41 0.32
N GLU A 43 8.96 2.50 1.08
CA GLU A 43 7.75 2.96 1.77
C GLU A 43 6.60 3.21 0.79
N ALA A 44 6.89 3.79 -0.37
CA ALA A 44 5.88 4.07 -1.38
C ALA A 44 5.23 2.78 -1.90
N ILE A 45 6.01 1.71 -2.10
CA ILE A 45 5.49 0.41 -2.51
C ILE A 45 4.59 -0.17 -1.42
N LEU A 46 5.03 -0.12 -0.16
CA LEU A 46 4.26 -0.64 0.97
C LEU A 46 2.94 0.12 1.14
N ARG A 47 2.96 1.45 0.99
CA ARG A 47 1.75 2.26 1.03
C ARG A 47 0.77 1.90 -0.09
N LYS A 48 1.30 1.67 -1.28
CA LYS A 48 0.50 1.25 -2.42
C LYS A 48 -0.20 -0.09 -2.16
N VAL A 49 0.53 -1.05 -1.59
CA VAL A 49 -0.03 -2.36 -1.23
C VAL A 49 -1.14 -2.19 -0.19
N ASN A 50 -0.87 -1.44 0.86
CA ASN A 50 -1.84 -1.21 1.93
C ASN A 50 -3.10 -0.51 1.41
N LYS A 51 -2.93 0.51 0.57
CA LYS A 51 -4.03 1.23 -0.06
C LYS A 51 -4.91 0.30 -0.88
N GLU A 52 -4.32 -0.56 -1.70
CA GLU A 52 -5.07 -1.50 -2.53
C GLU A 52 -5.84 -2.52 -1.71
N ILE A 53 -5.20 -3.08 -0.66
CA ILE A 53 -5.86 -4.05 0.22
C ILE A 53 -7.06 -3.43 0.91
N ILE A 54 -6.90 -2.26 1.51
CA ILE A 54 -7.98 -1.58 2.22
C ILE A 54 -9.08 -1.14 1.26
N HIS A 55 -8.72 -0.59 0.13
CA HIS A 55 -9.65 -0.13 -0.88
C HIS A 55 -10.53 -1.28 -1.40
N ASP A 56 -9.90 -2.40 -1.75
CA ASP A 56 -10.63 -3.57 -2.25
C ASP A 56 -11.52 -4.19 -1.17
N HIS A 57 -11.04 -4.25 0.08
CA HIS A 57 -11.82 -4.77 1.19
C HIS A 57 -13.05 -3.91 1.45
N LEU A 58 -12.89 -2.59 1.54
CA LEU A 58 -14.01 -1.67 1.75
C LEU A 58 -14.97 -1.68 0.55
N GLY A 59 -14.45 -1.67 -0.66
CA GLY A 59 -15.27 -1.69 -1.86
C GLY A 59 -16.12 -2.96 -1.98
N CYS A 60 -15.54 -4.13 -1.72
CA CYS A 60 -16.25 -5.41 -1.84
C CYS A 60 -17.14 -5.71 -0.64
N CYS A 61 -16.60 -5.56 0.59
CA CYS A 61 -17.33 -5.97 1.79
C CYS A 61 -18.39 -4.98 2.19
N VAL A 62 -18.16 -3.70 1.95
CA VAL A 62 -19.08 -2.65 2.36
C VAL A 62 -20.22 -2.46 1.37
N GLU A 63 -19.98 -2.61 0.08
CA GLU A 63 -21.06 -2.60 -0.93
C GLU A 63 -22.05 -3.72 -0.68
N ASP A 64 -21.58 -4.90 -0.25
CA ASP A 64 -22.45 -6.03 0.08
C ASP A 64 -23.28 -5.77 1.35
N ALA A 65 -22.75 -5.00 2.30
CA ALA A 65 -23.38 -4.73 3.58
C ALA A 65 -24.34 -3.53 3.54
N PHE A 66 -24.14 -2.58 2.65
CA PHE A 66 -24.89 -1.33 2.59
C PHE A 66 -25.73 -1.26 1.32
N THR A 67 -27.04 -1.09 1.50
CA THR A 67 -28.01 -1.10 0.42
C THR A 67 -28.59 0.28 0.09
N THR A 68 -28.32 1.30 0.91
CA THR A 68 -28.82 2.65 0.68
C THR A 68 -27.78 3.52 -0.01
N ASP A 69 -28.23 4.45 -0.87
CA ASP A 69 -27.35 5.37 -1.57
C ASP A 69 -26.58 6.27 -0.61
N GLU A 70 -27.19 6.64 0.51
CA GLU A 70 -26.55 7.45 1.55
C GLU A 70 -25.39 6.73 2.19
N GLN A 71 -25.56 5.44 2.49
CA GLN A 71 -24.48 4.61 3.07
C GLN A 71 -23.35 4.44 2.10
N ARG A 72 -23.63 4.17 0.83
CA ARG A 72 -22.63 4.08 -0.23
C ARG A 72 -21.84 5.37 -0.39
N LYS A 73 -22.52 6.50 -0.28
CA LYS A 73 -21.90 7.83 -0.37
C LYS A 73 -20.91 8.06 0.77
N LYS A 74 -21.29 7.68 2.00
CA LYS A 74 -20.40 7.79 3.17
C LYS A 74 -19.16 6.92 3.03
N ILE A 75 -19.31 5.74 2.46
CA ILE A 75 -18.19 4.83 2.22
C ILE A 75 -17.25 5.39 1.18
N ALA A 76 -17.77 5.95 0.10
CA ALA A 76 -16.96 6.61 -0.92
C ALA A 76 -16.15 7.76 -0.32
N GLU A 77 -16.72 8.51 0.62
CA GLU A 77 -16.03 9.57 1.34
C GLU A 77 -14.89 9.01 2.21
N ILE A 78 -15.15 7.92 2.94
CA ILE A 78 -14.13 7.24 3.75
C ILE A 78 -12.99 6.74 2.88
N MET A 79 -13.29 6.11 1.76
CA MET A 79 -12.28 5.62 0.81
C MET A 79 -11.43 6.75 0.26
N THR A 80 -12.03 7.91 0.00
CA THR A 80 -11.29 9.10 -0.44
C THR A 80 -10.30 9.56 0.63
N ILE A 81 -10.71 9.53 1.89
CA ILE A 81 -9.83 9.88 3.02
C ILE A 81 -8.68 8.88 3.15
N VAL A 82 -8.98 7.59 3.06
CA VAL A 82 -7.95 6.53 3.10
C VAL A 82 -6.94 6.72 1.97
N ASP A 83 -7.41 7.03 0.77
CA ASP A 83 -6.54 7.29 -0.38
C ASP A 83 -5.60 8.48 -0.14
N LYS A 84 -6.08 9.54 0.51
CA LYS A 84 -5.26 10.70 0.86
C LYS A 84 -4.21 10.38 1.92
N LEU A 85 -4.58 9.58 2.91
CA LEU A 85 -3.67 9.19 3.99
C LEU A 85 -2.56 8.25 3.50
N SER A 86 -2.81 7.53 2.43
CA SER A 86 -1.87 6.55 1.87
C SER A 86 -0.89 7.13 0.85
N LYS A 87 -0.93 8.42 0.63
CA LYS A 87 0.02 9.09 -0.28
C LYS A 87 1.40 9.29 0.36
#